data_2b11f15901db196d70c1a29b17c2bd78
#
_entry.id   2b11f15901db196d70c1a29b17c2bd78
#
_cell.length_a   1.000
_cell.length_b   1.000
_cell.length_c   1.000
_cell.angle_alpha   90.00
_cell.angle_beta   90.00
_cell.angle_gamma   90.00
#
_symmetry.space_group_name_H-M   'P 1'
#
loop_
_entity.id
_entity.type
_entity.pdbx_description
1 polymer ?
#
loop_
_entity_poly.entity_id
_entity_poly.type
_entity_poly.pdbx_seq_one_letter_code
_entity_poly.pdbx_strand_id
1 'polypeptide(L)'
;QEGGVYLDTDVEVLRSFDPLLGDTAFIGLEESLALLPGTCVLGCEPHCQWVKDMLSTYEDAKFVREDGTLDMTTNVQRLGAKMIEGGLLHERKIQYLPQWGLRVYTHDYFSPITSTRVMRKTRNTYCIHRFAGSWVDGKKGGAKDWWILRELMNLLIQIKRKIVK
;
A
#
# COMPACT_ATOMS: atom_id res chain seq x y z
N GLN A 1 0.50 12.45 -14.44
CA GLN A 1 0.12 13.77 -14.97
C GLN A 1 -1.38 13.85 -15.21
N GLU A 2 -2.02 12.77 -15.70
CA GLU A 2 -3.42 12.73 -16.17
C GLU A 2 -4.43 12.47 -15.04
N GLY A 3 -4.00 11.99 -13.88
CA GLY A 3 -4.89 11.49 -12.84
C GLY A 3 -5.55 10.17 -13.23
N GLY A 4 -6.62 9.81 -12.49
CA GLY A 4 -7.39 8.60 -12.73
C GLY A 4 -7.21 7.56 -11.64
N VAL A 5 -7.65 6.33 -11.92
CA VAL A 5 -7.55 5.20 -10.99
C VAL A 5 -6.59 4.16 -11.55
N TYR A 6 -5.52 3.91 -10.82
CA TYR A 6 -4.59 2.80 -11.08
C TYR A 6 -5.10 1.53 -10.42
N LEU A 7 -4.96 0.42 -11.10
CA LEU A 7 -5.28 -0.92 -10.60
C LEU A 7 -4.15 -1.89 -10.96
N ASP A 8 -3.75 -2.73 -10.00
CA ASP A 8 -2.91 -3.89 -10.31
C ASP A 8 -3.66 -4.87 -11.21
N THR A 9 -2.92 -5.64 -12.00
CA THR A 9 -3.49 -6.58 -12.99
C THR A 9 -4.27 -7.74 -12.37
N ASP A 10 -4.09 -7.99 -11.09
CA ASP A 10 -4.77 -9.02 -10.30
C ASP A 10 -5.84 -8.46 -9.35
N VAL A 11 -6.34 -7.25 -9.66
CA VAL A 11 -7.48 -6.64 -8.98
C VAL A 11 -8.77 -6.95 -9.73
N GLU A 12 -9.72 -7.58 -9.04
CA GLU A 12 -11.08 -7.82 -9.51
C GLU A 12 -11.99 -6.69 -9.04
N VAL A 13 -12.50 -5.87 -9.98
CA VAL A 13 -13.42 -4.77 -9.67
C VAL A 13 -14.85 -5.31 -9.52
N LEU A 14 -15.52 -4.97 -8.44
CA LEU A 14 -16.90 -5.40 -8.13
C LEU A 14 -17.95 -4.33 -8.40
N ARG A 15 -17.56 -3.04 -8.31
CA ARG A 15 -18.47 -1.89 -8.53
C ARG A 15 -17.68 -0.63 -8.89
N SER A 16 -18.37 0.39 -9.40
CA SER A 16 -17.77 1.68 -9.75
C SER A 16 -17.08 2.35 -8.58
N PHE A 17 -15.95 3.01 -8.86
CA PHE A 17 -15.23 3.88 -7.93
C PHE A 17 -15.80 5.30 -7.86
N ASP A 18 -16.83 5.67 -8.65
CA ASP A 18 -17.39 7.01 -8.68
C ASP A 18 -17.67 7.62 -7.30
N PRO A 19 -18.22 6.86 -6.31
CA PRO A 19 -18.46 7.41 -4.97
C PRO A 19 -17.16 7.77 -4.20
N LEU A 20 -16.00 7.37 -4.67
CA LEU A 20 -14.68 7.64 -4.04
C LEU A 20 -13.97 8.82 -4.69
N LEU A 21 -14.48 9.35 -5.81
CA LEU A 21 -13.83 10.41 -6.59
C LEU A 21 -14.07 11.83 -6.02
N GLY A 22 -14.63 11.94 -4.81
CA GLY A 22 -14.87 13.23 -4.15
C GLY A 22 -13.65 13.82 -3.43
N ASP A 23 -12.57 13.04 -3.29
CA ASP A 23 -11.31 13.49 -2.69
C ASP A 23 -10.24 13.68 -3.79
N THR A 24 -9.25 14.54 -3.57
CA THR A 24 -8.13 14.77 -4.50
C THR A 24 -7.36 13.48 -4.78
N ALA A 25 -7.26 12.63 -3.78
CA ALA A 25 -6.64 11.30 -3.91
C ALA A 25 -7.24 10.30 -2.93
N PHE A 26 -7.15 9.02 -3.29
CA PHE A 26 -7.48 7.93 -2.37
C PHE A 26 -6.57 6.71 -2.53
N ILE A 27 -6.45 5.95 -1.43
CA ILE A 27 -5.72 4.69 -1.35
C ILE A 27 -6.36 3.81 -0.28
N GLY A 28 -6.10 2.50 -0.31
CA GLY A 28 -6.49 1.58 0.76
C GLY A 28 -5.31 1.15 1.64
N LEU A 29 -5.62 0.62 2.80
CA LEU A 29 -4.68 -0.14 3.62
C LEU A 29 -4.77 -1.62 3.24
N GLU A 30 -3.68 -2.35 3.39
CA GLU A 30 -3.72 -3.82 3.41
C GLU A 30 -3.90 -4.30 4.85
N GLU A 31 -4.60 -5.42 5.04
CA GLU A 31 -4.65 -6.09 6.34
C GLU A 31 -3.32 -6.79 6.60
N SER A 32 -2.42 -6.05 7.23
CA SER A 32 -1.16 -6.55 7.76
C SER A 32 -0.99 -6.11 9.21
N LEU A 33 -0.08 -6.72 9.95
CA LEU A 33 0.28 -6.25 11.30
C LEU A 33 0.81 -4.82 11.28
N ALA A 34 1.35 -4.40 10.15
CA ALA A 34 1.93 -3.07 9.95
C ALA A 34 0.93 -2.03 9.42
N LEU A 35 -0.31 -2.40 9.07
CA LEU A 35 -1.31 -1.53 8.43
C LEU A 35 -0.69 -0.66 7.33
N LEU A 36 0.02 -1.31 6.41
CA LEU A 36 0.69 -0.62 5.31
C LEU A 36 -0.32 -0.20 4.24
N PRO A 37 -0.07 0.90 3.52
CA PRO A 37 -0.87 1.25 2.36
C PRO A 37 -0.76 0.13 1.30
N GLY A 38 -1.90 -0.26 0.75
CA GLY A 38 -1.98 -1.18 -0.37
C GLY A 38 -1.82 -0.44 -1.68
N THR A 39 -0.82 -0.77 -2.47
CA THR A 39 -0.58 -0.14 -3.77
C THR A 39 -1.42 -0.71 -4.90
N CYS A 40 -2.28 -1.68 -4.61
CA CYS A 40 -3.12 -2.35 -5.61
C CYS A 40 -4.20 -1.44 -6.24
N VAL A 41 -4.62 -0.39 -5.53
CA VAL A 41 -5.57 0.62 -6.01
C VAL A 41 -5.13 2.00 -5.54
N LEU A 42 -4.94 2.90 -6.48
CA LEU A 42 -4.61 4.30 -6.26
C LEU A 42 -5.52 5.18 -7.13
N GLY A 43 -6.20 6.15 -6.54
CA GLY A 43 -6.93 7.15 -7.30
C GLY A 43 -6.41 8.55 -7.01
N CYS A 44 -6.29 9.40 -8.02
CA CYS A 44 -5.93 10.79 -7.83
C CYS A 44 -6.39 11.69 -8.99
N GLU A 45 -6.56 12.97 -8.68
CA GLU A 45 -6.75 14.02 -9.67
C GLU A 45 -5.45 14.26 -10.48
N PRO A 46 -5.53 14.91 -11.66
CA PRO A 46 -4.34 15.36 -12.40
C PRO A 46 -3.44 16.21 -11.51
N HIS A 47 -2.13 16.05 -11.69
CA HIS A 47 -1.09 16.83 -10.98
C HIS A 47 -1.11 16.73 -9.45
N CYS A 48 -1.72 15.68 -8.88
CA CYS A 48 -1.84 15.46 -7.45
C CYS A 48 -0.48 15.56 -6.73
N GLN A 49 -0.43 16.42 -5.68
CA GLN A 49 0.80 16.68 -4.93
C GLN A 49 1.27 15.43 -4.17
N TRP A 50 0.34 14.64 -3.65
CA TRP A 50 0.69 13.37 -2.99
C TRP A 50 1.52 12.45 -3.88
N VAL A 51 1.13 12.27 -5.16
CA VAL A 51 1.87 11.43 -6.11
C VAL A 51 3.25 12.02 -6.41
N LYS A 52 3.38 13.35 -6.51
CA LYS A 52 4.68 14.01 -6.70
C LYS A 52 5.61 13.77 -5.52
N ASP A 53 5.10 13.91 -4.29
CA ASP A 53 5.87 13.69 -3.06
C ASP A 53 6.27 12.21 -2.92
N MET A 54 5.44 11.26 -3.40
CA MET A 54 5.80 9.85 -3.46
C MET A 54 6.92 9.60 -4.48
N LEU A 55 6.83 10.18 -5.67
CA LEU A 55 7.85 10.05 -6.71
C LEU A 55 9.18 10.64 -6.27
N SER A 56 9.19 11.77 -5.53
CA SER A 56 10.43 12.37 -5.04
C SER A 56 11.24 11.45 -4.12
N THR A 57 10.60 10.45 -3.49
CA THR A 57 11.32 9.46 -2.67
C THR A 57 12.23 8.54 -3.48
N TYR A 58 12.15 8.61 -4.82
CA TYR A 58 12.95 7.80 -5.74
C TYR A 58 14.05 8.61 -6.46
N GLU A 59 14.07 9.94 -6.36
CA GLU A 59 15.00 10.79 -7.13
C GLU A 59 16.47 10.42 -6.91
N ASP A 60 16.88 10.13 -5.67
CA ASP A 60 18.24 9.71 -5.33
C ASP A 60 18.33 8.20 -5.03
N ALA A 61 17.29 7.42 -5.28
CA ALA A 61 17.26 6.01 -4.96
C ALA A 61 18.04 5.20 -6.00
N LYS A 62 19.08 4.50 -5.54
CA LYS A 62 19.87 3.57 -6.36
C LYS A 62 19.54 2.14 -5.94
N PHE A 63 19.12 1.30 -6.89
CA PHE A 63 18.87 -0.13 -6.62
C PHE A 63 20.14 -0.86 -6.18
N VAL A 64 21.27 -0.57 -6.82
CA VAL A 64 22.60 -1.04 -6.39
C VAL A 64 23.27 0.10 -5.63
N ARG A 65 23.54 -0.13 -4.35
CA ARG A 65 24.23 0.83 -3.48
C ARG A 65 25.73 0.89 -3.80
N GLU A 66 26.42 1.91 -3.30
CA GLU A 66 27.86 2.10 -3.55
C GLU A 66 28.73 0.96 -3.00
N ASP A 67 28.28 0.27 -1.96
CA ASP A 67 28.91 -0.91 -1.38
C ASP A 67 28.58 -2.22 -2.13
N GLY A 68 27.85 -2.15 -3.24
CA GLY A 68 27.40 -3.30 -4.04
C GLY A 68 26.18 -4.04 -3.49
N THR A 69 25.63 -3.65 -2.34
CA THR A 69 24.39 -4.22 -1.81
C THR A 69 23.16 -3.71 -2.56
N LEU A 70 22.07 -4.49 -2.53
CA LEU A 70 20.82 -4.11 -3.20
C LEU A 70 19.90 -3.37 -2.24
N ASP A 71 19.26 -2.30 -2.72
CA ASP A 71 18.14 -1.67 -2.01
C ASP A 71 16.85 -2.44 -2.26
N MET A 72 16.49 -3.29 -1.31
CA MET A 72 15.27 -4.11 -1.36
C MET A 72 14.05 -3.39 -0.76
N THR A 73 14.13 -2.07 -0.54
CA THR A 73 13.00 -1.28 -0.04
C THR A 73 11.87 -1.26 -1.07
N THR A 74 10.72 -1.83 -0.70
CA THR A 74 9.57 -1.91 -1.59
C THR A 74 8.85 -0.56 -1.72
N ASN A 75 8.08 -0.37 -2.80
CA ASN A 75 7.19 0.78 -2.99
C ASN A 75 6.24 0.97 -1.80
N VAL A 76 5.65 -0.10 -1.29
CA VAL A 76 4.77 -0.09 -0.11
C VAL A 76 5.47 0.46 1.14
N GLN A 77 6.75 0.10 1.35
CA GLN A 77 7.53 0.61 2.48
C GLN A 77 7.86 2.09 2.33
N ARG A 78 8.28 2.54 1.12
CA ARG A 78 8.55 3.96 0.84
C ARG A 78 7.29 4.80 1.01
N LEU A 79 6.21 4.37 0.38
CA LEU A 79 4.90 5.01 0.47
C LEU A 79 4.41 5.08 1.91
N GLY A 80 4.47 3.97 2.65
CA GLY A 80 4.07 3.90 4.05
C GLY A 80 4.87 4.83 4.94
N ALA A 81 6.20 4.89 4.77
CA ALA A 81 7.07 5.79 5.54
C ALA A 81 6.66 7.26 5.31
N LYS A 82 6.47 7.66 4.04
CA LYS A 82 6.08 9.03 3.68
C LYS A 82 4.70 9.39 4.21
N MET A 83 3.74 8.46 4.13
CA MET A 83 2.39 8.70 4.66
C MET A 83 2.39 8.81 6.20
N ILE A 84 3.22 8.05 6.90
CA ILE A 84 3.39 8.17 8.36
C ILE A 84 3.99 9.52 8.73
N GLU A 85 5.02 10.00 8.01
CA GLU A 85 5.55 11.36 8.16
C GLU A 85 4.46 12.42 7.95
N GLY A 86 3.54 12.17 6.99
CA GLY A 86 2.38 13.01 6.71
C GLY A 86 1.21 12.85 7.70
N GLY A 87 1.36 12.07 8.77
CA GLY A 87 0.36 11.95 9.84
C GLY A 87 -0.55 10.74 9.73
N LEU A 88 -0.26 9.77 8.84
CA LEU A 88 -0.99 8.50 8.85
C LEU A 88 -0.81 7.79 10.19
N LEU A 89 -1.92 7.54 10.87
CA LEU A 89 -1.94 6.83 12.14
C LEU A 89 -2.03 5.32 11.91
N HIS A 90 -1.45 4.56 12.83
CA HIS A 90 -1.51 3.10 12.82
C HIS A 90 -2.85 2.61 13.39
N GLU A 91 -3.95 2.98 12.71
CA GLU A 91 -5.32 2.70 13.13
C GLU A 91 -6.16 2.09 12.00
N ARG A 92 -7.03 1.16 12.36
CA ARG A 92 -7.97 0.48 11.42
C ARG A 92 -9.23 1.29 11.22
N LYS A 93 -9.08 2.54 10.80
CA LYS A 93 -10.19 3.45 10.45
C LYS A 93 -9.87 4.20 9.16
N ILE A 94 -10.90 4.74 8.53
CA ILE A 94 -10.71 5.68 7.41
C ILE A 94 -10.03 6.93 7.98
N GLN A 95 -8.99 7.40 7.28
CA GLN A 95 -8.22 8.57 7.67
C GLN A 95 -8.19 9.56 6.51
N TYR A 96 -7.94 10.82 6.83
CA TYR A 96 -7.78 11.88 5.85
C TYR A 96 -6.50 12.65 6.14
N LEU A 97 -5.66 12.79 5.12
CA LEU A 97 -4.40 13.53 5.19
C LEU A 97 -4.57 14.85 4.41
N PRO A 98 -4.91 15.95 5.10
CA PRO A 98 -5.39 17.17 4.45
C PRO A 98 -4.33 17.85 3.57
N GLN A 99 -3.03 17.73 3.90
CA GLN A 99 -1.95 18.32 3.10
C GLN A 99 -1.88 17.75 1.67
N TRP A 100 -2.49 16.58 1.44
CA TRP A 100 -2.55 15.93 0.13
C TRP A 100 -3.97 15.76 -0.41
N GLY A 101 -4.99 16.15 0.34
CA GLY A 101 -6.37 15.81 0.00
C GLY A 101 -6.59 14.30 -0.10
N LEU A 102 -5.77 13.51 0.62
CA LEU A 102 -5.71 12.06 0.50
C LEU A 102 -6.63 11.37 1.51
N ARG A 103 -7.57 10.57 1.01
CA ARG A 103 -8.36 9.65 1.81
C ARG A 103 -7.75 8.26 1.84
N VAL A 104 -7.54 7.73 3.04
CA VAL A 104 -6.98 6.40 3.27
C VAL A 104 -8.08 5.50 3.80
N TYR A 105 -8.49 4.55 2.97
CA TYR A 105 -9.57 3.59 3.29
C TYR A 105 -9.03 2.37 4.03
N THR A 106 -9.88 1.73 4.80
CA THR A 106 -9.59 0.45 5.46
C THR A 106 -9.46 -0.68 4.43
N HIS A 107 -8.78 -1.76 4.81
CA HIS A 107 -8.47 -2.88 3.91
C HIS A 107 -9.70 -3.50 3.22
N ASP A 108 -10.86 -3.48 3.88
CA ASP A 108 -12.10 -4.07 3.36
C ASP A 108 -12.64 -3.35 2.10
N TYR A 109 -12.13 -2.14 1.78
CA TYR A 109 -12.51 -1.43 0.56
C TYR A 109 -11.90 -2.05 -0.70
N PHE A 110 -10.60 -2.38 -0.67
CA PHE A 110 -9.88 -2.79 -1.87
C PHE A 110 -9.16 -4.13 -1.74
N SER A 111 -8.81 -4.54 -0.53
CA SER A 111 -8.04 -5.74 -0.26
C SER A 111 -8.68 -6.57 0.88
N PRO A 112 -9.90 -7.12 0.67
CA PRO A 112 -10.65 -7.82 1.71
C PRO A 112 -10.08 -9.21 2.02
N ILE A 113 -8.98 -9.62 1.42
CA ILE A 113 -8.27 -10.87 1.75
C ILE A 113 -7.32 -10.59 2.90
N THR A 114 -7.55 -11.26 4.02
CA THR A 114 -6.72 -11.13 5.22
C THR A 114 -5.33 -11.74 5.00
N SER A 115 -4.45 -11.44 5.92
CA SER A 115 -3.11 -12.03 6.01
C SER A 115 -3.13 -13.56 6.10
N THR A 116 -4.17 -14.13 6.65
CA THR A 116 -4.41 -15.59 6.72
C THR A 116 -5.15 -16.15 5.49
N ARG A 117 -5.25 -15.36 4.40
CA ARG A 117 -5.94 -15.73 3.15
C ARG A 117 -7.46 -15.94 3.30
N VAL A 118 -8.07 -15.40 4.34
CA VAL A 118 -9.52 -15.44 4.51
C VAL A 118 -10.16 -14.24 3.81
N MET A 119 -11.14 -14.49 2.95
CA MET A 119 -11.93 -13.46 2.29
C MET A 119 -12.96 -12.87 3.25
N ARG A 120 -12.93 -11.55 3.48
CA ARG A 120 -13.88 -10.82 4.33
C ARG A 120 -14.51 -9.63 3.58
N LYS A 121 -15.37 -9.92 2.63
CA LYS A 121 -16.14 -8.87 1.95
C LYS A 121 -17.10 -8.19 2.92
N THR A 122 -17.22 -6.88 2.78
CA THR A 122 -18.21 -6.05 3.46
C THR A 122 -19.05 -5.28 2.44
N ARG A 123 -20.04 -4.53 2.90
CA ARG A 123 -20.76 -3.57 2.04
C ARG A 123 -19.86 -2.47 1.48
N ASN A 124 -18.68 -2.27 2.04
CA ASN A 124 -17.69 -1.27 1.62
C ASN A 124 -16.74 -1.78 0.53
N THR A 125 -16.76 -3.08 0.20
CA THR A 125 -15.79 -3.66 -0.74
C THR A 125 -16.08 -3.22 -2.17
N TYR A 126 -15.13 -2.52 -2.79
CA TYR A 126 -15.15 -2.06 -4.18
C TYR A 126 -14.45 -3.01 -5.12
N CYS A 127 -13.38 -3.63 -4.65
CA CYS A 127 -12.63 -4.60 -5.45
C CYS A 127 -11.94 -5.64 -4.54
N ILE A 128 -11.32 -6.63 -5.17
CA ILE A 128 -10.58 -7.69 -4.49
C ILE A 128 -9.18 -7.77 -5.10
N HIS A 129 -8.16 -7.48 -4.32
CA HIS A 129 -6.78 -7.79 -4.68
C HIS A 129 -6.52 -9.28 -4.47
N ARG A 130 -6.18 -10.00 -5.54
CA ARG A 130 -6.05 -11.46 -5.54
C ARG A 130 -4.70 -11.95 -5.02
N PHE A 131 -3.68 -11.07 -4.89
CA PHE A 131 -2.32 -11.41 -4.47
C PHE A 131 -1.73 -12.54 -5.32
N ALA A 132 -1.86 -12.46 -6.65
CA ALA A 132 -1.40 -13.48 -7.59
C ALA A 132 0.12 -13.68 -7.56
N GLY A 133 0.89 -12.61 -7.23
CA GLY A 133 2.33 -12.68 -7.07
C GLY A 133 3.07 -13.10 -8.36
N SER A 134 2.56 -12.70 -9.52
CA SER A 134 3.06 -13.11 -10.85
C SER A 134 4.54 -12.78 -11.10
N TRP A 135 5.10 -11.87 -10.31
CA TRP A 135 6.52 -11.44 -10.35
C TRP A 135 7.42 -12.23 -9.39
N VAL A 136 6.85 -13.14 -8.59
CA VAL A 136 7.63 -14.04 -7.71
C VAL A 136 7.91 -15.33 -8.49
N ASP A 137 9.19 -15.65 -8.66
CA ASP A 137 9.63 -16.83 -9.40
C ASP A 137 8.85 -18.10 -9.01
N GLY A 138 8.36 -18.82 -10.03
CA GLY A 138 7.40 -19.91 -9.96
C GLY A 138 7.74 -21.18 -9.17
N LYS A 139 8.51 -21.09 -8.11
CA LYS A 139 8.67 -22.15 -7.12
C LYS A 139 7.44 -22.14 -6.22
N LYS A 140 6.67 -23.22 -6.25
CA LYS A 140 5.40 -23.47 -5.51
C LYS A 140 5.44 -23.29 -3.96
N GLY A 141 6.41 -22.61 -3.42
CA GLY A 141 6.56 -22.24 -2.01
C GLY A 141 6.78 -20.75 -1.78
N GLY A 142 7.34 -20.04 -2.78
CA GLY A 142 7.92 -18.72 -2.58
C GLY A 142 6.96 -17.60 -2.21
N ALA A 143 5.76 -17.56 -2.78
CA ALA A 143 4.82 -16.47 -2.50
C ALA A 143 4.27 -16.51 -1.07
N LYS A 144 4.05 -17.71 -0.51
CA LYS A 144 3.54 -17.90 0.84
C LYS A 144 4.62 -17.59 1.89
N ASP A 145 5.84 -18.03 1.63
CA ASP A 145 6.98 -17.83 2.54
C ASP A 145 7.48 -16.39 2.49
N TRP A 146 7.48 -15.77 1.29
CA TRP A 146 7.83 -14.36 1.14
C TRP A 146 6.86 -13.43 1.87
N TRP A 147 5.57 -13.77 1.86
CA TRP A 147 4.57 -12.99 2.58
C TRP A 147 4.78 -13.07 4.10
N ILE A 148 5.10 -14.24 4.66
CA ILE A 148 5.44 -14.42 6.09
C ILE A 148 6.70 -13.62 6.43
N LEU A 149 7.74 -13.67 5.59
CA LEU A 149 8.97 -12.90 5.78
C LEU A 149 8.70 -11.40 5.76
N ARG A 150 7.84 -10.92 4.86
CA ARG A 150 7.41 -9.52 4.81
C ARG A 150 6.75 -9.09 6.12
N GLU A 151 5.83 -9.89 6.65
CA GLU A 151 5.14 -9.60 7.91
C GLU A 151 6.11 -9.58 9.11
N LEU A 152 7.03 -10.52 9.18
CA LEU A 152 8.05 -10.56 10.21
C LEU A 152 8.99 -9.33 10.14
N MET A 153 9.41 -8.94 8.95
CA MET A 153 10.23 -7.74 8.77
C MET A 153 9.48 -6.46 9.19
N ASN A 154 8.22 -6.34 8.82
CA ASN A 154 7.39 -5.21 9.21
C ASN A 154 7.20 -5.14 10.74
N LEU A 155 7.00 -6.28 11.38
CA LEU A 155 6.90 -6.39 12.84
C LEU A 155 8.21 -5.95 13.52
N LEU A 156 9.36 -6.41 13.01
CA LEU A 156 10.68 -6.03 13.52
C LEU A 156 10.95 -4.52 13.40
N ILE A 157 10.54 -3.90 12.29
CA ILE A 157 10.64 -2.45 12.08
C ILE A 157 9.80 -1.70 13.13
N GLN A 158 8.60 -2.17 13.44
CA GLN A 158 7.75 -1.56 14.47
C GLN A 158 8.32 -1.70 15.89
N ILE A 159 8.86 -2.88 16.20
CA ILE A 159 9.52 -3.12 17.50
C ILE A 159 10.72 -2.18 17.66
N LYS A 160 11.56 -2.06 16.62
CA LYS A 160 12.71 -1.14 16.64
C LYS A 160 12.29 0.31 16.90
N ARG A 161 11.21 0.78 16.28
CA ARG A 161 10.67 2.15 16.48
C ARG A 161 10.10 2.39 17.87
N LYS A 162 9.64 1.36 18.58
CA LYS A 162 9.17 1.47 19.98
C LYS A 162 10.30 1.46 21.01
N ILE A 163 11.44 0.86 20.66
CA ILE A 163 12.60 0.75 21.57
C ILE A 163 13.50 2.00 21.48
N VAL A 164 13.47 2.70 20.34
CA VAL A 164 14.31 3.90 20.09
C VAL A 164 13.59 5.21 20.49
N LYS A 165 12.43 5.13 21.13
CA LYS A 165 11.81 6.23 21.88
C LYS A 165 12.12 6.07 23.37
#